data_4202e9dbf6d0c45845bcc72e924aa977
#
_entry.id   4202e9dbf6d0c45845bcc72e924aa977
#
_cell.length_a   1.000
_cell.length_b   1.000
_cell.length_c   1.000
_cell.angle_alpha   90.00
_cell.angle_beta   90.00
_cell.angle_gamma   90.00
#
_symmetry.space_group_name_H-M   'P 1'
#
loop_
_entity.id
_entity.type
_entity.pdbx_description
1 polymer ?
#
loop_
_entity_poly.entity_id
_entity_poly.type
_entity_poly.pdbx_seq_one_letter_code
_entity_poly.pdbx_strand_id
1 'polypeptide(L)'
;MKNTLLILVLISSSFFGFGQEQSFPKFEMDVNCYSSSIKSQGRTGTCWSFSASSFLESEYQKKTQKEIDLSEIFTVRNIYFDKAEKYLRYHGLNNFSQGSLGHDVIRSYHENGIVPESVYSGLLEDSVHNHSAMANELKGFLDSMLANKPIEADWKKGFDAILHKYIGTPPEMFEYEGVLYNPQSFAKKFIGLDKENYIGFTSFTHHPTYSKFDLEVPDNYSHGLYHNLELDDLIDVMNEALKQGYTIEWDGDVSEKGFRTRQGVAVWNNDSADLSKLPVLPNEGTVSANLRQELFDNHKTTDD
;
A
#
# COMPACT_ATOMS: atom_id res chain seq x y z
N MET A 1 82.34 37.59 19.69
CA MET A 1 80.91 37.62 19.81
C MET A 1 80.36 36.86 18.61
N LYS A 2 79.91 35.61 18.80
CA LYS A 2 79.33 34.73 17.75
C LYS A 2 77.83 34.65 17.94
N ASN A 3 77.11 35.20 17.02
CA ASN A 3 75.65 35.08 17.02
C ASN A 3 75.24 33.77 16.39
N THR A 4 74.66 32.88 17.18
CA THR A 4 74.03 31.61 16.70
C THR A 4 72.62 31.87 16.39
N LEU A 5 72.26 31.77 15.12
CA LEU A 5 70.89 31.90 14.60
C LEU A 5 70.21 30.53 14.75
N LEU A 6 69.18 30.47 15.59
CA LEU A 6 68.35 29.26 15.78
C LEU A 6 67.23 29.29 14.75
N ILE A 7 67.23 28.41 13.73
CA ILE A 7 66.16 28.24 12.77
C ILE A 7 65.17 27.22 13.33
N LEU A 8 64.00 27.69 13.68
CA LEU A 8 62.84 26.83 14.12
C LEU A 8 62.11 26.34 12.86
N VAL A 9 62.29 25.08 12.51
CA VAL A 9 61.52 24.44 11.42
C VAL A 9 60.17 23.97 11.98
N LEU A 10 59.09 24.68 11.67
CA LEU A 10 57.71 24.26 11.91
C LEU A 10 57.30 23.20 10.86
N ILE A 11 57.29 21.93 11.26
CA ILE A 11 56.70 20.86 10.45
C ILE A 11 55.18 20.92 10.65
N SER A 12 54.47 21.52 9.70
CA SER A 12 53.02 21.41 9.61
C SER A 12 52.64 20.03 9.06
N SER A 13 52.35 19.11 9.95
CA SER A 13 51.74 17.82 9.58
C SER A 13 50.30 18.09 9.11
N SER A 14 50.13 18.19 7.79
CA SER A 14 48.80 18.17 7.16
C SER A 14 48.23 16.75 7.33
N PHE A 15 47.35 16.60 8.29
CA PHE A 15 46.49 15.42 8.34
C PHE A 15 45.52 15.52 7.16
N PHE A 16 45.84 14.86 6.07
CA PHE A 16 44.82 14.48 5.08
C PHE A 16 43.92 13.45 5.72
N GLY A 17 42.83 13.92 6.28
CA GLY A 17 41.69 13.06 6.61
C GLY A 17 41.16 12.50 5.29
N PHE A 18 41.47 11.25 4.98
CA PHE A 18 40.74 10.49 4.00
C PHE A 18 39.31 10.32 4.56
N GLY A 19 38.42 11.26 4.24
CA GLY A 19 37.00 11.02 4.35
C GLY A 19 36.70 9.84 3.44
N GLN A 20 36.45 8.66 4.00
CA GLN A 20 35.82 7.61 3.25
C GLN A 20 34.46 8.18 2.78
N GLU A 21 34.35 8.50 1.50
CA GLU A 21 33.07 8.64 0.87
C GLU A 21 32.37 7.27 1.02
N GLN A 22 31.50 7.15 2.00
CA GLN A 22 30.64 6.01 2.12
C GLN A 22 29.62 6.13 0.98
N SER A 23 29.89 5.42 -0.10
CA SER A 23 28.97 5.31 -1.20
C SER A 23 27.74 4.50 -0.74
N PHE A 24 26.54 4.96 -1.10
CA PHE A 24 25.34 4.13 -0.99
C PHE A 24 25.56 2.79 -1.71
N PRO A 25 24.99 1.68 -1.20
CA PRO A 25 25.08 0.40 -1.87
C PRO A 25 24.56 0.56 -3.31
N LYS A 26 25.30 0.01 -4.24
CA LYS A 26 24.93 -0.03 -5.65
C LYS A 26 24.00 -1.24 -5.84
N PHE A 27 22.73 -0.95 -6.13
CA PHE A 27 21.78 -2.00 -6.46
C PHE A 27 21.93 -2.40 -7.92
N GLU A 28 21.82 -3.70 -8.19
CA GLU A 28 21.72 -4.26 -9.53
C GLU A 28 20.29 -4.79 -9.72
N MET A 29 19.70 -4.52 -10.90
CA MET A 29 18.38 -5.00 -11.22
C MET A 29 18.46 -6.46 -11.67
N ASP A 30 17.96 -7.37 -10.85
CA ASP A 30 17.95 -8.81 -11.16
C ASP A 30 16.75 -9.18 -12.03
N VAL A 31 15.56 -8.72 -11.65
CA VAL A 31 14.32 -8.92 -12.41
C VAL A 31 13.60 -7.58 -12.54
N ASN A 32 13.10 -7.28 -13.73
CA ASN A 32 12.30 -6.08 -13.99
C ASN A 32 10.97 -6.48 -14.64
N CYS A 33 9.91 -6.56 -13.86
CA CYS A 33 8.55 -6.74 -14.35
C CYS A 33 7.94 -5.37 -14.73
N TYR A 34 7.03 -5.36 -15.67
CA TYR A 34 6.30 -4.15 -16.01
C TYR A 34 5.48 -3.66 -14.81
N SER A 35 5.53 -2.38 -14.58
CA SER A 35 4.60 -1.67 -13.68
C SER A 35 4.16 -0.37 -14.34
N SER A 36 2.92 0.04 -14.10
CA SER A 36 2.43 1.35 -14.53
C SER A 36 3.20 2.49 -13.82
N SER A 37 3.06 3.71 -14.32
CA SER A 37 3.69 4.88 -13.71
C SER A 37 3.18 5.09 -12.29
N ILE A 38 4.08 5.53 -11.38
CA ILE A 38 3.73 5.84 -10.00
C ILE A 38 2.70 6.96 -9.95
N LYS A 39 1.60 6.72 -9.25
CA LYS A 39 0.52 7.67 -9.04
C LYS A 39 0.52 8.15 -7.58
N SER A 40 0.01 9.35 -7.36
CA SER A 40 -0.07 9.93 -6.02
C SER A 40 -1.47 9.78 -5.45
N GLN A 41 -1.60 9.07 -4.34
CA GLN A 41 -2.85 9.02 -3.56
C GLN A 41 -3.21 10.36 -2.88
N GLY A 42 -2.32 11.34 -2.92
CA GLY A 42 -2.52 12.62 -2.26
C GLY A 42 -2.53 12.50 -0.73
N ARG A 43 -3.54 13.10 -0.10
CA ARG A 43 -3.73 13.09 1.37
C ARG A 43 -4.85 12.14 1.75
N THR A 44 -4.64 10.86 1.47
CA THR A 44 -5.61 9.80 1.73
C THR A 44 -4.93 8.57 2.33
N GLY A 45 -5.68 7.74 3.03
CA GLY A 45 -5.24 6.41 3.45
C GLY A 45 -5.71 5.32 2.46
N THR A 46 -5.50 5.55 1.14
CA THR A 46 -5.97 4.65 0.08
C THR A 46 -4.82 4.00 -0.71
N CYS A 47 -3.63 3.86 -0.09
CA CYS A 47 -2.45 3.23 -0.69
C CYS A 47 -2.76 1.85 -1.25
N TRP A 48 -3.55 1.05 -0.54
CA TRP A 48 -4.03 -0.26 -0.95
C TRP A 48 -4.73 -0.25 -2.32
N SER A 49 -5.52 0.79 -2.63
CA SER A 49 -6.21 0.90 -3.92
C SER A 49 -5.24 1.26 -5.04
N PHE A 50 -4.29 2.16 -4.78
CA PHE A 50 -3.28 2.57 -5.77
C PHE A 50 -2.30 1.43 -6.06
N SER A 51 -1.85 0.71 -5.03
CA SER A 51 -0.97 -0.45 -5.16
C SER A 51 -1.66 -1.58 -5.95
N ALA A 52 -2.85 -1.99 -5.53
CA ALA A 52 -3.57 -3.07 -6.18
C ALA A 52 -4.09 -2.72 -7.58
N SER A 53 -4.42 -1.44 -7.87
CA SER A 53 -4.73 -1.03 -9.25
C SER A 53 -3.52 -1.16 -10.16
N SER A 54 -2.34 -0.69 -9.72
CA SER A 54 -1.08 -0.87 -10.46
C SER A 54 -0.74 -2.36 -10.67
N PHE A 55 -1.02 -3.20 -9.69
CA PHE A 55 -0.89 -4.65 -9.82
C PHE A 55 -1.82 -5.22 -10.89
N LEU A 56 -3.11 -4.85 -10.91
CA LEU A 56 -4.06 -5.28 -11.95
C LEU A 56 -3.68 -4.75 -13.34
N GLU A 57 -3.16 -3.53 -13.44
CA GLU A 57 -2.65 -2.94 -14.68
C GLU A 57 -1.46 -3.73 -15.23
N SER A 58 -0.56 -4.18 -14.35
CA SER A 58 0.57 -5.04 -14.70
C SER A 58 0.11 -6.40 -15.22
N GLU A 59 -0.88 -7.01 -14.58
CA GLU A 59 -1.47 -8.28 -15.03
C GLU A 59 -2.17 -8.13 -16.37
N TYR A 60 -2.90 -7.04 -16.58
CA TYR A 60 -3.50 -6.74 -17.88
C TYR A 60 -2.43 -6.58 -18.96
N GLN A 61 -1.36 -5.83 -18.70
CA GLN A 61 -0.25 -5.63 -19.62
C GLN A 61 0.46 -6.95 -19.94
N LYS A 62 0.73 -7.77 -18.93
CA LYS A 62 1.33 -9.11 -19.12
C LYS A 62 0.47 -9.98 -20.05
N LYS A 63 -0.85 -9.94 -19.85
CA LYS A 63 -1.81 -10.73 -20.65
C LYS A 63 -1.99 -10.24 -22.06
N THR A 64 -2.03 -8.90 -22.28
CA THR A 64 -2.47 -8.30 -23.55
C THR A 64 -1.38 -7.57 -24.30
N GLN A 65 -0.25 -7.29 -23.67
CA GLN A 65 0.82 -6.41 -24.14
C GLN A 65 0.35 -4.96 -24.39
N LYS A 66 -0.74 -4.55 -23.73
CA LYS A 66 -1.28 -3.19 -23.79
C LYS A 66 -1.30 -2.59 -22.38
N GLU A 67 -1.13 -1.28 -22.31
CA GLU A 67 -1.25 -0.53 -21.08
C GLU A 67 -2.70 -0.14 -20.84
N ILE A 68 -3.06 0.00 -19.58
CA ILE A 68 -4.34 0.54 -19.11
C ILE A 68 -4.10 1.37 -17.86
N ASP A 69 -4.94 2.35 -17.64
CA ASP A 69 -4.99 3.21 -16.46
C ASP A 69 -6.36 3.05 -15.80
N LEU A 70 -6.38 2.39 -14.64
CA LEU A 70 -7.59 2.02 -13.90
C LEU A 70 -7.88 3.04 -12.80
N SER A 71 -9.14 3.33 -12.58
CA SER A 71 -9.57 4.26 -11.53
C SER A 71 -9.47 3.64 -10.14
N GLU A 72 -8.53 4.12 -9.34
CA GLU A 72 -8.39 3.75 -7.94
C GLU A 72 -9.60 4.22 -7.12
N ILE A 73 -10.11 5.41 -7.43
CA ILE A 73 -11.20 6.02 -6.66
C ILE A 73 -12.55 5.37 -6.94
N PHE A 74 -12.73 4.77 -8.10
CA PHE A 74 -13.89 3.91 -8.35
C PHE A 74 -13.93 2.75 -7.35
N THR A 75 -12.83 2.08 -7.15
CA THR A 75 -12.68 1.00 -6.17
C THR A 75 -12.88 1.52 -4.74
N VAL A 76 -12.21 2.61 -4.37
CA VAL A 76 -12.36 3.26 -3.06
C VAL A 76 -13.83 3.56 -2.75
N ARG A 77 -14.55 4.13 -3.71
CA ARG A 77 -15.99 4.46 -3.54
C ARG A 77 -16.82 3.22 -3.22
N ASN A 78 -16.62 2.14 -3.93
CA ASN A 78 -17.35 0.88 -3.72
C ASN A 78 -16.99 0.24 -2.36
N ILE A 79 -15.72 0.25 -2.00
CA ILE A 79 -15.24 -0.24 -0.71
C ILE A 79 -15.82 0.56 0.45
N TYR A 80 -15.98 1.89 0.33
CA TYR A 80 -16.66 2.67 1.36
C TYR A 80 -18.10 2.23 1.60
N PHE A 81 -18.85 1.86 0.54
CA PHE A 81 -20.20 1.31 0.70
C PHE A 81 -20.20 -0.04 1.42
N ASP A 82 -19.28 -0.93 1.07
CA ASP A 82 -19.17 -2.23 1.72
C ASP A 82 -18.76 -2.10 3.20
N LYS A 83 -17.79 -1.24 3.49
CA LYS A 83 -17.40 -0.90 4.87
C LYS A 83 -18.56 -0.32 5.67
N ALA A 84 -19.34 0.58 5.07
CA ALA A 84 -20.49 1.17 5.73
C ALA A 84 -21.54 0.12 6.09
N GLU A 85 -21.84 -0.78 5.17
CA GLU A 85 -22.80 -1.87 5.43
C GLU A 85 -22.32 -2.79 6.54
N LYS A 86 -21.05 -3.18 6.54
CA LYS A 86 -20.46 -3.99 7.61
C LYS A 86 -20.45 -3.24 8.94
N TYR A 87 -20.04 -1.98 8.94
CA TYR A 87 -20.04 -1.15 10.15
C TYR A 87 -21.42 -1.08 10.81
N LEU A 88 -22.47 -0.88 10.03
CA LEU A 88 -23.84 -0.89 10.55
C LEU A 88 -24.28 -2.28 11.03
N ARG A 89 -23.95 -3.36 10.28
CA ARG A 89 -24.28 -4.75 10.67
C ARG A 89 -23.56 -5.19 11.94
N TYR A 90 -22.33 -4.77 12.14
CA TYR A 90 -21.54 -5.04 13.35
C TYR A 90 -21.78 -4.01 14.48
N HIS A 91 -22.83 -3.17 14.34
CA HIS A 91 -23.21 -2.17 15.35
C HIS A 91 -22.09 -1.19 15.73
N GLY A 92 -21.24 -0.81 14.79
CA GLY A 92 -20.13 0.11 15.00
C GLY A 92 -18.84 -0.55 15.52
N LEU A 93 -18.80 -1.88 15.63
CA LEU A 93 -17.62 -2.60 16.14
C LEU A 93 -16.63 -2.98 15.03
N ASN A 94 -17.03 -2.89 13.75
CA ASN A 94 -16.10 -3.10 12.65
C ASN A 94 -15.33 -1.82 12.32
N ASN A 95 -14.12 -1.95 11.78
CA ASN A 95 -13.33 -0.79 11.38
C ASN A 95 -14.01 0.00 10.24
N PHE A 96 -14.15 1.31 10.43
CA PHE A 96 -14.55 2.25 9.39
C PHE A 96 -13.51 3.36 9.31
N SER A 97 -12.43 3.08 8.60
CA SER A 97 -11.33 3.99 8.31
C SER A 97 -11.12 4.10 6.79
N GLN A 98 -10.06 4.76 6.35
CA GLN A 98 -9.72 4.86 4.93
C GLN A 98 -8.96 3.62 4.42
N GLY A 99 -8.32 2.85 5.32
CA GLY A 99 -7.54 1.68 4.98
C GLY A 99 -8.37 0.49 4.50
N SER A 100 -7.76 -0.38 3.75
CA SER A 100 -8.27 -1.68 3.28
C SER A 100 -7.05 -2.48 2.78
N LEU A 101 -7.26 -3.67 2.25
CA LEU A 101 -6.19 -4.53 1.75
C LEU A 101 -6.40 -4.90 0.27
N GLY A 102 -5.36 -5.35 -0.40
CA GLY A 102 -5.39 -5.67 -1.84
C GLY A 102 -6.45 -6.71 -2.22
N HIS A 103 -6.73 -7.69 -1.37
CA HIS A 103 -7.79 -8.67 -1.64
C HIS A 103 -9.18 -8.04 -1.76
N ASP A 104 -9.45 -6.91 -1.10
CA ASP A 104 -10.70 -6.18 -1.23
C ASP A 104 -10.82 -5.52 -2.60
N VAL A 105 -9.71 -5.07 -3.18
CA VAL A 105 -9.68 -4.54 -4.55
C VAL A 105 -10.04 -5.64 -5.55
N ILE A 106 -9.45 -6.81 -5.42
CA ILE A 106 -9.75 -7.97 -6.27
C ILE A 106 -11.23 -8.37 -6.14
N ARG A 107 -11.75 -8.38 -4.91
CA ARG A 107 -13.17 -8.66 -4.64
C ARG A 107 -14.05 -7.59 -5.27
N SER A 108 -13.76 -6.30 -5.05
CA SER A 108 -14.54 -5.19 -5.62
C SER A 108 -14.50 -5.20 -7.16
N TYR A 109 -13.34 -5.45 -7.76
CA TYR A 109 -13.20 -5.63 -9.21
C TYR A 109 -14.17 -6.68 -9.76
N HIS A 110 -14.32 -7.81 -9.05
CA HIS A 110 -15.21 -8.89 -9.47
C HIS A 110 -16.69 -8.56 -9.25
N GLU A 111 -17.04 -7.93 -8.13
CA GLU A 111 -18.44 -7.65 -7.73
C GLU A 111 -18.98 -6.38 -8.38
N ASN A 112 -18.18 -5.32 -8.39
CA ASN A 112 -18.60 -3.98 -8.83
C ASN A 112 -18.08 -3.62 -10.24
N GLY A 113 -17.09 -4.35 -10.74
CA GLY A 113 -16.36 -3.99 -11.94
C GLY A 113 -15.29 -2.94 -11.70
N ILE A 114 -14.87 -2.29 -12.78
CA ILE A 114 -13.85 -1.23 -12.78
C ILE A 114 -14.11 -0.27 -13.93
N VAL A 115 -13.57 0.93 -13.87
CA VAL A 115 -13.58 1.91 -14.96
C VAL A 115 -12.18 2.44 -15.21
N PRO A 116 -11.87 2.96 -16.41
CA PRO A 116 -10.62 3.68 -16.65
C PRO A 116 -10.54 4.97 -15.83
N GLU A 117 -9.33 5.39 -15.47
CA GLU A 117 -9.09 6.68 -14.79
C GLU A 117 -9.62 7.87 -15.62
N SER A 118 -9.47 7.81 -16.93
CA SER A 118 -10.00 8.82 -17.87
C SER A 118 -11.51 8.98 -17.85
N VAL A 119 -12.24 7.98 -17.34
CA VAL A 119 -13.71 8.00 -17.21
C VAL A 119 -14.14 8.54 -15.87
N TYR A 120 -13.40 8.23 -14.82
CA TYR A 120 -13.70 8.67 -13.46
C TYR A 120 -12.43 8.67 -12.60
N SER A 121 -11.90 9.84 -12.33
CA SER A 121 -10.73 10.03 -11.46
C SER A 121 -11.08 10.27 -10.00
N GLY A 122 -12.35 10.60 -9.70
CA GLY A 122 -12.73 11.04 -8.37
C GLY A 122 -12.21 12.43 -7.97
N LEU A 123 -11.48 13.11 -8.85
CA LEU A 123 -11.08 14.50 -8.68
C LEU A 123 -12.18 15.42 -9.19
N LEU A 124 -12.60 16.39 -8.40
CA LEU A 124 -13.57 17.43 -8.82
C LEU A 124 -12.82 18.66 -9.32
N GLU A 125 -12.74 19.71 -8.48
CA GLU A 125 -12.01 20.92 -8.81
C GLU A 125 -10.57 20.91 -8.27
N ASP A 126 -10.31 20.03 -7.30
CA ASP A 126 -9.00 19.89 -6.67
C ASP A 126 -8.06 19.05 -7.55
N SER A 127 -6.78 19.39 -7.54
CA SER A 127 -5.73 18.65 -8.26
C SER A 127 -5.14 17.48 -7.44
N VAL A 128 -5.56 17.32 -6.19
CA VAL A 128 -5.00 16.33 -5.25
C VAL A 128 -6.12 15.76 -4.37
N HIS A 129 -6.17 14.44 -4.27
CA HIS A 129 -7.10 13.77 -3.37
C HIS A 129 -6.85 14.14 -1.91
N ASN A 130 -7.93 14.42 -1.17
CA ASN A 130 -7.93 14.64 0.28
C ASN A 130 -9.22 14.10 0.88
N HIS A 131 -9.15 12.93 1.51
CA HIS A 131 -10.34 12.23 2.00
C HIS A 131 -10.62 12.46 3.50
N SER A 132 -9.83 13.25 4.22
CA SER A 132 -9.99 13.41 5.67
C SER A 132 -11.37 13.93 6.07
N ALA A 133 -11.84 14.97 5.41
CA ALA A 133 -13.17 15.53 5.69
C ALA A 133 -14.29 14.57 5.29
N MET A 134 -14.17 13.93 4.14
CA MET A 134 -15.10 12.91 3.66
C MET A 134 -15.23 11.75 4.63
N ALA A 135 -14.12 11.15 5.05
CA ALA A 135 -14.11 10.02 5.97
C ALA A 135 -14.76 10.36 7.31
N ASN A 136 -14.50 11.55 7.85
CA ASN A 136 -15.12 12.04 9.08
C ASN A 136 -16.64 12.26 8.92
N GLU A 137 -17.09 12.84 7.80
CA GLU A 137 -18.51 13.06 7.53
C GLU A 137 -19.26 11.73 7.34
N LEU A 138 -18.69 10.79 6.60
CA LEU A 138 -19.21 9.43 6.42
C LEU A 138 -19.33 8.69 7.76
N LYS A 139 -18.27 8.74 8.58
CA LYS A 139 -18.27 8.11 9.90
C LYS A 139 -19.34 8.71 10.80
N GLY A 140 -19.43 10.05 10.89
CA GLY A 140 -20.45 10.75 11.66
C GLY A 140 -21.87 10.42 11.21
N PHE A 141 -22.10 10.28 9.90
CA PHE A 141 -23.37 9.85 9.35
C PHE A 141 -23.75 8.44 9.84
N LEU A 142 -22.83 7.48 9.76
CA LEU A 142 -23.07 6.10 10.21
C LEU A 142 -23.29 6.02 11.73
N ASP A 143 -22.50 6.76 12.51
CA ASP A 143 -22.67 6.84 13.98
C ASP A 143 -24.05 7.40 14.34
N SER A 144 -24.54 8.41 13.60
CA SER A 144 -25.89 8.95 13.81
C SER A 144 -26.98 7.93 13.50
N MET A 145 -26.82 7.08 12.48
CA MET A 145 -27.74 5.98 12.17
C MET A 145 -27.79 4.95 13.30
N LEU A 146 -26.63 4.61 13.87
CA LEU A 146 -26.56 3.67 14.99
C LEU A 146 -27.18 4.21 16.28
N ALA A 147 -27.09 5.52 16.50
CA ALA A 147 -27.69 6.19 17.66
C ALA A 147 -29.24 6.31 17.54
N ASN A 148 -29.76 6.45 16.34
CA ASN A 148 -31.17 6.72 16.06
C ASN A 148 -31.86 5.54 15.37
N LYS A 149 -32.01 4.44 16.08
CA LYS A 149 -32.68 3.22 15.59
C LYS A 149 -34.20 3.39 15.53
N PRO A 150 -34.90 2.74 14.56
CA PRO A 150 -34.37 1.87 13.52
C PRO A 150 -33.60 2.62 12.42
N ILE A 151 -32.63 1.93 11.81
CA ILE A 151 -31.87 2.49 10.67
C ILE A 151 -32.85 2.61 9.48
N GLU A 152 -32.83 3.78 8.83
CA GLU A 152 -33.67 4.05 7.67
C GLU A 152 -33.30 3.14 6.49
N ALA A 153 -34.30 2.60 5.82
CA ALA A 153 -34.09 1.63 4.72
C ALA A 153 -33.30 2.21 3.54
N ASP A 154 -33.36 3.54 3.34
CA ASP A 154 -32.71 4.23 2.23
C ASP A 154 -31.45 5.02 2.67
N TRP A 155 -30.86 4.69 3.81
CA TRP A 155 -29.63 5.32 4.33
C TRP A 155 -28.51 5.41 3.28
N LYS A 156 -28.45 4.46 2.35
CA LYS A 156 -27.47 4.45 1.25
C LYS A 156 -27.53 5.71 0.38
N LYS A 157 -28.71 6.35 0.24
CA LYS A 157 -28.82 7.62 -0.51
C LYS A 157 -28.12 8.77 0.19
N GLY A 158 -28.24 8.88 1.51
CA GLY A 158 -27.54 9.89 2.30
C GLY A 158 -26.02 9.67 2.27
N PHE A 159 -25.60 8.42 2.40
CA PHE A 159 -24.18 8.04 2.30
C PHE A 159 -23.60 8.34 0.91
N ASP A 160 -24.35 8.02 -0.16
CA ASP A 160 -24.01 8.32 -1.55
C ASP A 160 -23.86 9.82 -1.80
N ALA A 161 -24.77 10.63 -1.24
CA ALA A 161 -24.72 12.08 -1.38
C ALA A 161 -23.43 12.68 -0.75
N ILE A 162 -22.95 12.10 0.35
CA ILE A 162 -21.69 12.51 0.95
C ILE A 162 -20.53 12.12 0.02
N LEU A 163 -20.47 10.90 -0.48
CA LEU A 163 -19.45 10.49 -1.44
C LEU A 163 -19.44 11.37 -2.69
N HIS A 164 -20.64 11.64 -3.26
CA HIS A 164 -20.80 12.52 -4.43
C HIS A 164 -20.22 13.92 -4.21
N LYS A 165 -20.43 14.48 -3.02
CA LYS A 165 -19.90 15.81 -2.64
C LYS A 165 -18.38 15.90 -2.74
N TYR A 166 -17.65 14.81 -2.42
CA TYR A 166 -16.18 14.83 -2.32
C TYR A 166 -15.46 14.20 -3.50
N ILE A 167 -16.02 13.16 -4.07
CA ILE A 167 -15.36 12.37 -5.14
C ILE A 167 -16.24 12.19 -6.37
N GLY A 168 -17.39 12.85 -6.44
CA GLY A 168 -18.33 12.72 -7.58
C GLY A 168 -18.98 11.34 -7.66
N THR A 169 -19.64 11.09 -8.78
CA THR A 169 -20.30 9.81 -9.07
C THR A 169 -19.79 9.29 -10.40
N PRO A 170 -19.28 8.05 -10.47
CA PRO A 170 -18.87 7.45 -11.72
C PRO A 170 -20.10 7.23 -12.61
N PRO A 171 -19.95 7.28 -13.94
CA PRO A 171 -21.05 7.02 -14.87
C PRO A 171 -21.47 5.55 -14.81
N GLU A 172 -22.77 5.28 -14.95
CA GLU A 172 -23.29 3.92 -15.06
C GLU A 172 -22.88 3.25 -16.38
N MET A 173 -22.75 4.05 -17.43
CA MET A 173 -22.33 3.63 -18.77
C MET A 173 -21.28 4.60 -19.31
N PHE A 174 -20.28 4.09 -20.01
CA PHE A 174 -19.24 4.88 -20.64
C PHE A 174 -18.74 4.22 -21.92
N GLU A 175 -18.22 5.02 -22.84
CA GLU A 175 -17.59 4.54 -24.07
C GLU A 175 -16.07 4.41 -23.85
N TYR A 176 -15.52 3.28 -24.27
CA TYR A 176 -14.09 3.05 -24.27
C TYR A 176 -13.68 2.30 -25.55
N GLU A 177 -12.71 2.82 -26.28
CA GLU A 177 -12.29 2.31 -27.61
C GLU A 177 -13.46 2.05 -28.57
N GLY A 178 -14.48 2.94 -28.58
CA GLY A 178 -15.65 2.86 -29.46
C GLY A 178 -16.70 1.82 -29.06
N VAL A 179 -16.58 1.24 -27.87
CA VAL A 179 -17.54 0.26 -27.32
C VAL A 179 -18.16 0.80 -26.05
N LEU A 180 -19.49 0.62 -25.92
CA LEU A 180 -20.24 1.04 -24.73
C LEU A 180 -20.16 -0.05 -23.64
N TYR A 181 -19.72 0.34 -22.44
CA TYR A 181 -19.58 -0.54 -21.27
C TYR A 181 -20.32 0.03 -20.05
N ASN A 182 -20.72 -0.84 -19.16
CA ASN A 182 -20.84 -0.56 -17.73
C ASN A 182 -19.61 -1.11 -16.98
N PRO A 183 -19.37 -0.75 -15.70
CA PRO A 183 -18.17 -1.17 -14.98
C PRO A 183 -17.95 -2.70 -14.97
N GLN A 184 -19.00 -3.50 -14.73
CA GLN A 184 -18.89 -4.96 -14.70
C GLN A 184 -18.57 -5.54 -16.10
N SER A 185 -19.20 -5.01 -17.15
CA SER A 185 -18.94 -5.48 -18.50
C SER A 185 -17.54 -5.10 -18.99
N PHE A 186 -17.02 -3.95 -18.54
CA PHE A 186 -15.65 -3.53 -18.82
C PHE A 186 -14.65 -4.46 -18.11
N ALA A 187 -14.81 -4.69 -16.81
CA ALA A 187 -13.98 -5.63 -16.06
C ALA A 187 -13.97 -7.03 -16.70
N LYS A 188 -15.16 -7.56 -17.05
CA LYS A 188 -15.29 -8.93 -17.55
C LYS A 188 -14.85 -9.09 -18.99
N LYS A 189 -15.22 -8.16 -19.91
CA LYS A 189 -15.04 -8.34 -21.36
C LYS A 189 -13.78 -7.67 -21.89
N PHE A 190 -13.41 -6.51 -21.32
CA PHE A 190 -12.25 -5.76 -21.77
C PHE A 190 -11.00 -6.15 -20.99
N ILE A 191 -11.02 -6.06 -19.66
CA ILE A 191 -9.90 -6.41 -18.81
C ILE A 191 -9.73 -7.94 -18.73
N GLY A 192 -10.78 -8.65 -18.32
CA GLY A 192 -10.84 -10.12 -18.36
C GLY A 192 -9.88 -10.81 -17.39
N LEU A 193 -9.59 -10.21 -16.23
CA LEU A 193 -8.84 -10.84 -15.15
C LEU A 193 -9.81 -11.65 -14.28
N ASP A 194 -9.33 -12.79 -13.76
CA ASP A 194 -10.12 -13.69 -12.93
C ASP A 194 -9.60 -13.68 -11.50
N LYS A 195 -10.48 -13.43 -10.54
CA LYS A 195 -10.15 -13.36 -9.11
C LYS A 195 -9.52 -14.66 -8.58
N GLU A 196 -9.86 -15.81 -9.16
CA GLU A 196 -9.33 -17.10 -8.72
C GLU A 196 -7.83 -17.27 -9.01
N ASN A 197 -7.24 -16.37 -9.80
CA ASN A 197 -5.81 -16.34 -10.09
C ASN A 197 -4.98 -15.59 -9.05
N TYR A 198 -5.62 -15.00 -8.03
CA TYR A 198 -4.95 -14.17 -7.02
C TYR A 198 -5.02 -14.83 -5.66
N ILE A 199 -3.90 -14.81 -4.96
CA ILE A 199 -3.74 -15.44 -3.64
C ILE A 199 -3.01 -14.46 -2.73
N GLY A 200 -3.54 -14.25 -1.52
CA GLY A 200 -2.87 -13.50 -0.47
C GLY A 200 -2.01 -14.40 0.41
N PHE A 201 -0.77 -13.99 0.62
CA PHE A 201 0.18 -14.65 1.51
C PHE A 201 0.57 -13.74 2.66
N THR A 202 0.94 -14.35 3.77
CA THR A 202 1.49 -13.68 4.95
C THR A 202 2.43 -14.63 5.69
N SER A 203 3.15 -14.11 6.70
CA SER A 203 4.06 -14.92 7.51
C SER A 203 4.01 -14.49 8.97
N PHE A 204 3.11 -15.10 9.73
CA PHE A 204 2.96 -14.89 11.17
C PHE A 204 3.19 -16.17 11.95
N THR A 205 3.78 -16.06 13.14
CA THR A 205 4.17 -17.21 13.96
C THR A 205 3.13 -17.63 14.98
N HIS A 206 2.13 -16.80 15.26
CA HIS A 206 1.03 -17.11 16.19
C HIS A 206 -0.09 -17.95 15.58
N HIS A 207 -0.08 -18.14 14.26
CA HIS A 207 -0.96 -19.09 13.56
C HIS A 207 -0.17 -20.22 12.92
N PRO A 208 -0.78 -21.40 12.74
CA PRO A 208 -0.10 -22.52 12.07
C PRO A 208 0.35 -22.15 10.65
N THR A 209 1.59 -22.49 10.30
CA THR A 209 2.09 -22.37 8.94
C THR A 209 1.34 -23.32 7.98
N TYR A 210 1.32 -22.98 6.69
CA TYR A 210 0.61 -23.68 5.61
C TYR A 210 -0.90 -23.84 5.85
N SER A 211 -1.47 -22.92 6.63
CA SER A 211 -2.90 -22.79 6.86
C SER A 211 -3.41 -21.43 6.40
N LYS A 212 -4.72 -21.28 6.35
CA LYS A 212 -5.36 -19.96 6.15
C LYS A 212 -5.89 -19.45 7.47
N PHE A 213 -5.74 -18.15 7.68
CA PHE A 213 -6.38 -17.48 8.81
C PHE A 213 -6.87 -16.08 8.41
N ASP A 214 -7.75 -15.53 9.21
CA ASP A 214 -8.22 -14.16 9.12
C ASP A 214 -7.11 -13.24 9.63
N LEU A 215 -6.50 -12.45 8.74
CA LEU A 215 -5.40 -11.56 9.11
C LEU A 215 -5.90 -10.48 10.07
N GLU A 216 -5.36 -10.49 11.27
CA GLU A 216 -5.82 -9.73 12.44
C GLU A 216 -5.29 -8.29 12.43
N VAL A 217 -5.52 -7.57 11.33
CA VAL A 217 -5.18 -6.16 11.20
C VAL A 217 -6.46 -5.33 11.02
N PRO A 218 -6.50 -4.07 11.54
CA PRO A 218 -7.70 -3.24 11.48
C PRO A 218 -8.22 -3.01 10.07
N ASP A 219 -7.34 -2.97 9.08
CA ASP A 219 -7.68 -2.72 7.68
C ASP A 219 -8.24 -3.95 6.95
N ASN A 220 -8.10 -5.15 7.55
CA ASN A 220 -8.81 -6.36 7.09
C ASN A 220 -10.29 -6.36 7.53
N TYR A 221 -11.00 -5.27 7.24
CA TYR A 221 -12.41 -5.09 7.63
C TYR A 221 -13.35 -6.16 7.06
N SER A 222 -12.94 -6.80 5.98
CA SER A 222 -13.73 -7.81 5.27
C SER A 222 -13.49 -9.24 5.75
N HIS A 223 -12.51 -9.43 6.65
CA HIS A 223 -12.09 -10.73 7.16
C HIS A 223 -11.56 -11.65 6.05
N GLY A 224 -10.70 -11.08 5.18
CA GLY A 224 -10.01 -11.84 4.15
C GLY A 224 -9.07 -12.86 4.74
N LEU A 225 -9.03 -14.05 4.13
CA LEU A 225 -8.17 -15.13 4.56
C LEU A 225 -6.87 -15.13 3.78
N TYR A 226 -5.74 -15.18 4.50
CA TYR A 226 -4.41 -15.24 3.94
C TYR A 226 -3.76 -16.60 4.19
N HIS A 227 -2.96 -17.07 3.24
CA HIS A 227 -2.13 -18.25 3.43
C HIS A 227 -0.90 -17.88 4.24
N ASN A 228 -0.75 -18.51 5.39
CA ASN A 228 0.39 -18.33 6.27
C ASN A 228 1.55 -19.22 5.84
N LEU A 229 2.70 -18.65 5.58
CA LEU A 229 3.92 -19.37 5.17
C LEU A 229 5.04 -19.15 6.19
N GLU A 230 6.05 -20.02 6.18
CA GLU A 230 7.34 -19.67 6.75
C GLU A 230 7.92 -18.46 5.99
N LEU A 231 8.70 -17.62 6.67
CA LEU A 231 9.20 -16.40 6.06
C LEU A 231 10.08 -16.68 4.82
N ASP A 232 10.93 -17.70 4.91
CA ASP A 232 11.80 -18.07 3.78
C ASP A 232 10.98 -18.56 2.59
N ASP A 233 9.93 -19.35 2.83
CA ASP A 233 9.03 -19.82 1.76
C ASP A 233 8.25 -18.66 1.13
N LEU A 234 7.84 -17.65 1.93
CA LEU A 234 7.21 -16.46 1.41
C LEU A 234 8.14 -15.71 0.45
N ILE A 235 9.40 -15.52 0.84
CA ILE A 235 10.41 -14.89 -0.01
C ILE A 235 10.68 -15.70 -1.27
N ASP A 236 10.73 -17.02 -1.16
CA ASP A 236 10.92 -17.92 -2.32
C ASP A 236 9.75 -17.85 -3.31
N VAL A 237 8.50 -17.81 -2.81
CA VAL A 237 7.31 -17.60 -3.66
C VAL A 237 7.36 -16.26 -4.36
N MET A 238 7.74 -15.18 -3.66
CA MET A 238 7.90 -13.85 -4.26
C MET A 238 8.96 -13.86 -5.37
N ASN A 239 10.14 -14.42 -5.10
CA ASN A 239 11.23 -14.54 -6.07
C ASN A 239 10.82 -15.35 -7.30
N GLU A 240 10.09 -16.44 -7.12
CA GLU A 240 9.63 -17.28 -8.22
C GLU A 240 8.57 -16.56 -9.07
N ALA A 241 7.63 -15.85 -8.45
CA ALA A 241 6.63 -15.06 -9.16
C ALA A 241 7.31 -13.97 -10.05
N LEU A 242 8.27 -13.24 -9.50
CA LEU A 242 9.01 -12.23 -10.25
C LEU A 242 9.80 -12.83 -11.41
N LYS A 243 10.49 -13.96 -11.22
CA LYS A 243 11.20 -14.68 -12.31
C LYS A 243 10.27 -15.12 -13.43
N GLN A 244 9.02 -15.44 -13.11
CA GLN A 244 7.99 -15.77 -14.11
C GLN A 244 7.34 -14.52 -14.73
N GLY A 245 7.78 -13.31 -14.35
CA GLY A 245 7.32 -12.05 -14.88
C GLY A 245 5.97 -11.60 -14.31
N TYR A 246 5.60 -12.07 -13.12
CA TYR A 246 4.48 -11.54 -12.34
C TYR A 246 4.94 -10.44 -11.42
N THR A 247 4.12 -9.42 -11.25
CA THR A 247 4.30 -8.42 -10.19
C THR A 247 3.69 -8.91 -8.88
N ILE A 248 4.00 -8.21 -7.81
CA ILE A 248 3.49 -8.52 -6.47
C ILE A 248 2.92 -7.24 -5.90
N GLU A 249 1.70 -7.31 -5.41
CA GLU A 249 1.17 -6.29 -4.53
C GLU A 249 1.65 -6.60 -3.12
N TRP A 250 2.38 -5.67 -2.53
CA TRP A 250 2.98 -5.81 -1.21
C TRP A 250 2.48 -4.72 -0.28
N ASP A 251 2.07 -5.11 0.90
CA ASP A 251 1.71 -4.25 2.00
C ASP A 251 2.71 -4.42 3.15
N GLY A 252 3.11 -3.33 3.76
CA GLY A 252 4.12 -3.37 4.80
C GLY A 252 4.27 -2.03 5.52
N ASP A 253 4.79 -2.08 6.76
CA ASP A 253 4.98 -0.91 7.59
C ASP A 253 6.06 0.03 7.03
N VAL A 254 5.60 1.21 6.60
CA VAL A 254 6.46 2.31 6.14
C VAL A 254 6.82 3.29 7.25
N SER A 255 6.30 3.10 8.47
CA SER A 255 6.57 3.96 9.62
C SER A 255 7.89 3.63 10.33
N GLU A 256 8.46 2.48 10.05
CA GLU A 256 9.74 2.03 10.60
C GLU A 256 10.88 3.02 10.31
N LYS A 257 11.72 3.27 11.31
CA LYS A 257 12.83 4.24 11.21
C LYS A 257 13.84 3.90 10.12
N GLY A 258 13.96 2.62 9.78
CA GLY A 258 14.80 2.11 8.71
C GLY A 258 14.22 2.31 7.31
N PHE A 259 12.92 2.61 7.19
CA PHE A 259 12.27 2.86 5.91
C PHE A 259 12.57 4.28 5.41
N ARG A 260 13.53 4.39 4.50
CA ARG A 260 14.09 5.66 4.03
C ARG A 260 13.65 5.98 2.60
N THR A 261 12.45 6.49 2.46
CA THR A 261 11.81 6.79 1.17
C THR A 261 12.69 7.66 0.27
N ARG A 262 13.34 8.70 0.84
CA ARG A 262 14.17 9.62 0.05
C ARG A 262 15.43 8.98 -0.52
N GLN A 263 15.93 7.96 0.14
CA GLN A 263 17.12 7.21 -0.28
C GLN A 263 16.74 5.96 -1.09
N GLY A 264 15.45 5.59 -1.14
CA GLY A 264 14.97 4.40 -1.83
C GLY A 264 15.42 3.09 -1.18
N VAL A 265 15.57 3.08 0.15
CA VAL A 265 16.03 1.89 0.88
C VAL A 265 15.23 1.69 2.16
N ALA A 266 15.09 0.43 2.57
CA ALA A 266 14.63 0.04 3.88
C ALA A 266 15.69 -0.91 4.48
N VAL A 267 16.15 -0.60 5.69
CA VAL A 267 17.18 -1.40 6.38
C VAL A 267 16.80 -1.58 7.83
N TRP A 268 17.04 -2.78 8.35
CA TRP A 268 16.97 -3.05 9.77
C TRP A 268 18.34 -2.77 10.42
N ASN A 269 18.32 -2.08 11.57
CA ASN A 269 19.54 -1.88 12.37
C ASN A 269 19.26 -2.24 13.83
N ASN A 270 20.06 -3.14 14.37
CA ASN A 270 19.99 -3.56 15.78
C ASN A 270 20.47 -2.46 16.74
N ASP A 271 21.23 -1.46 16.26
CA ASP A 271 21.68 -0.36 17.09
C ASP A 271 20.59 0.68 17.22
N SER A 272 20.31 1.10 18.45
CA SER A 272 19.37 2.17 18.78
C SER A 272 19.76 3.56 18.25
N ALA A 273 20.73 3.63 17.34
CA ALA A 273 21.14 4.84 16.68
C ALA A 273 19.99 5.45 15.89
N ASP A 274 19.80 6.75 16.03
CA ASP A 274 18.80 7.50 15.29
C ASP A 274 19.13 7.47 13.79
N LEU A 275 18.58 6.49 13.09
CA LEU A 275 18.77 6.26 11.66
C LEU A 275 18.36 7.47 10.81
N SER A 276 17.52 8.37 11.35
CA SER A 276 17.07 9.57 10.65
C SER A 276 18.18 10.60 10.44
N LYS A 277 19.25 10.52 11.22
CA LYS A 277 20.36 11.49 11.23
C LYS A 277 21.61 11.05 10.49
N LEU A 278 21.65 9.82 10.00
CA LEU A 278 22.84 9.28 9.37
C LEU A 278 22.86 9.59 7.87
N PRO A 279 23.91 10.23 7.35
CA PRO A 279 24.14 10.36 5.91
C PRO A 279 24.51 9.02 5.26
N VAL A 280 24.76 7.99 6.05
CA VAL A 280 25.28 6.69 5.68
C VAL A 280 24.29 5.63 6.10
N LEU A 281 24.08 4.62 5.24
CA LEU A 281 23.34 3.43 5.64
C LEU A 281 24.15 2.72 6.73
N PRO A 282 23.54 2.42 7.88
CA PRO A 282 24.18 1.57 8.88
C PRO A 282 24.41 0.17 8.28
N ASN A 283 25.32 -0.59 8.89
CA ASN A 283 25.43 -2.00 8.55
C ASN A 283 24.06 -2.67 8.76
N GLU A 284 23.63 -3.40 7.77
CA GLU A 284 22.40 -4.18 7.84
C GLU A 284 22.48 -5.14 9.03
N GLY A 285 21.53 -5.03 9.93
CA GLY A 285 21.38 -5.95 11.06
C GLY A 285 20.64 -7.21 10.60
N THR A 286 20.91 -8.31 11.24
CA THR A 286 20.17 -9.55 11.02
C THR A 286 19.04 -9.65 12.03
N VAL A 287 17.80 -9.78 11.56
CA VAL A 287 16.63 -10.07 12.42
C VAL A 287 16.52 -11.58 12.56
N SER A 288 16.78 -12.10 13.76
CA SER A 288 16.53 -13.51 14.04
C SER A 288 15.04 -13.78 14.18
N ALA A 289 14.61 -15.02 13.94
CA ALA A 289 13.22 -15.43 14.15
C ALA A 289 12.74 -15.13 15.58
N ASN A 290 13.60 -15.33 16.58
CA ASN A 290 13.28 -15.01 17.97
C ASN A 290 13.09 -13.51 18.21
N LEU A 291 13.95 -12.66 17.64
CA LEU A 291 13.81 -11.21 17.75
C LEU A 291 12.54 -10.73 17.06
N ARG A 292 12.23 -11.25 15.87
CA ARG A 292 10.99 -10.94 15.16
C ARG A 292 9.76 -11.29 16.01
N GLN A 293 9.74 -12.49 16.61
CA GLN A 293 8.67 -12.92 17.50
C GLN A 293 8.57 -12.00 18.73
N GLU A 294 9.70 -11.66 19.37
CA GLU A 294 9.70 -10.76 20.53
C GLU A 294 9.14 -9.38 20.18
N LEU A 295 9.48 -8.84 19.03
CA LEU A 295 8.98 -7.54 18.57
C LEU A 295 7.48 -7.58 18.34
N PHE A 296 6.96 -8.63 17.70
CA PHE A 296 5.55 -8.86 17.49
C PHE A 296 4.80 -9.00 18.82
N ASP A 297 5.23 -9.89 19.70
CA ASP A 297 4.57 -10.16 21.01
C ASP A 297 4.53 -8.90 21.91
N ASN A 298 5.48 -8.00 21.74
CA ASN A 298 5.53 -6.73 22.48
C ASN A 298 4.91 -5.54 21.75
N HIS A 299 4.20 -5.76 20.64
CA HIS A 299 3.59 -4.71 19.80
C HIS A 299 4.58 -3.60 19.42
N LYS A 300 5.82 -3.98 19.09
CA LYS A 300 6.90 -3.07 18.65
C LYS A 300 7.03 -3.00 17.14
N THR A 301 6.40 -3.90 16.44
CA THR A 301 6.20 -3.86 15.00
C THR A 301 4.74 -3.55 14.76
N THR A 302 4.44 -2.80 13.70
CA THR A 302 3.07 -2.75 13.19
C THR A 302 2.81 -3.99 12.35
N ASP A 303 1.58 -4.30 12.15
CA ASP A 303 1.07 -5.53 11.54
C ASP A 303 0.45 -5.27 10.15
N ASP A 304 0.73 -4.09 9.60
CA ASP A 304 0.34 -3.71 8.24
C ASP A 304 1.31 -4.31 7.20
#